data_02de3daebc74f19087a6aa6e37ccf815
#
_entry.id   02de3daebc74f19087a6aa6e37ccf815
#
_cell.length_a   1.000
_cell.length_b   1.000
_cell.length_c   1.000
_cell.angle_alpha   90.00
_cell.angle_beta   90.00
_cell.angle_gamma   90.00
#
_symmetry.space_group_name_H-M   'P 1'
#
loop_
_entity.id
_entity.type
_entity.pdbx_description
1 polymer ?
#
loop_
_entity_poly.entity_id
_entity_poly.type
_entity_poly.pdbx_seq_one_letter_code
_entity_poly.pdbx_strand_id
1 'polypeptide(L)' 'MKVRVVVHEAEEGGYWAEVPALPGCATQGDTWEELLANLHEAIEGCLSVEVGQTESFPTDRVLEIAV' A
#
# COMPACT_ATOMS: atom_id res chain seq x y z
N MET A 1 -6.70 0.24 -13.82
CA MET A 1 -5.48 -0.48 -13.41
C MET A 1 -5.60 -0.93 -11.96
N LYS A 2 -5.09 -2.09 -11.65
CA LYS A 2 -5.11 -2.60 -10.28
C LYS A 2 -3.70 -2.69 -9.74
N VAL A 3 -3.54 -2.33 -8.47
CA VAL A 3 -2.25 -2.35 -7.81
C VAL A 3 -2.35 -3.23 -6.57
N ARG A 4 -1.41 -4.13 -6.40
CA ARG A 4 -1.37 -4.99 -5.23
C ARG A 4 -0.75 -4.25 -4.06
N VAL A 5 -1.38 -4.33 -2.91
CA VAL A 5 -0.94 -3.65 -1.70
C VAL A 5 -0.81 -4.65 -0.57
N VAL A 6 0.27 -4.56 0.18
CA VAL A 6 0.50 -5.40 1.34
C VAL A 6 0.26 -4.57 2.60
N VAL A 7 -0.67 -5.01 3.43
CA VAL A 7 -1.04 -4.29 4.65
C VAL A 7 -0.51 -5.03 5.88
N HIS A 8 0.14 -4.28 6.74
CA HIS A 8 0.66 -4.78 8.01
C HIS A 8 -0.06 -4.13 9.18
N GLU A 9 -0.26 -4.88 10.24
CA GLU A 9 -0.80 -4.32 11.47
C GLU A 9 0.36 -3.82 12.33
N ALA A 10 0.25 -2.59 12.81
CA ALA A 10 1.25 -2.02 13.68
C ALA A 10 1.06 -2.50 15.11
N GLU A 11 2.13 -2.76 15.82
CA GLU A 11 2.06 -3.24 17.21
C GLU A 11 1.37 -2.25 18.14
N GLU A 12 1.50 -0.98 17.84
CA GLU A 12 0.91 0.08 18.66
C GLU A 12 -0.54 0.38 18.30
N GLY A 13 -1.09 -0.35 17.36
CA GLY A 13 -2.40 -0.08 16.81
C GLY A 13 -2.27 0.64 15.48
N GLY A 14 -3.33 0.58 14.69
CA GLY A 14 -3.31 1.14 13.36
C GLY A 14 -2.69 0.19 12.34
N TYR A 15 -2.48 0.72 11.14
CA TYR A 15 -2.01 -0.08 10.00
C TYR A 15 -0.98 0.70 9.21
N TRP A 16 -0.11 -0.02 8.54
CA TRP A 16 0.72 0.57 7.52
C TRP A 16 0.73 -0.34 6.30
N ALA A 17 0.99 0.23 5.16
CA ALA A 17 0.89 -0.52 3.91
C ALA A 17 2.02 -0.14 2.97
N GLU A 18 2.38 -1.08 2.13
CA GLU A 18 3.37 -0.83 1.10
C GLU A 18 2.90 -1.40 -0.23
N VAL A 19 3.38 -0.82 -1.30
CA VAL A 19 3.02 -1.22 -2.65
C VAL A 19 4.27 -1.76 -3.33
N PRO A 20 4.43 -3.09 -3.40
CA PRO A 20 5.66 -3.67 -3.93
C PRO A 20 5.98 -3.28 -5.37
N ALA A 21 4.95 -3.07 -6.19
CA ALA A 21 5.13 -2.68 -7.57
C ALA A 21 5.66 -1.25 -7.72
N LEU A 22 5.54 -0.44 -6.68
CA LEU A 22 5.94 0.96 -6.70
C LEU A 22 6.96 1.19 -5.60
N PRO A 23 8.25 1.00 -5.88
CA PRO A 23 9.29 1.10 -4.87
C PRO A 23 9.24 2.43 -4.10
N GLY A 24 9.30 2.33 -2.78
CA GLY A 24 9.22 3.50 -1.93
C GLY A 24 7.81 4.00 -1.66
N CYS A 25 6.80 3.35 -2.22
CA CYS A 25 5.42 3.75 -2.00
C CYS A 25 4.87 3.05 -0.77
N ALA A 26 4.71 3.80 0.31
CA ALA A 26 4.19 3.28 1.57
C ALA A 26 3.38 4.37 2.26
N THR A 27 2.44 3.94 3.09
CA THR A 27 1.60 4.86 3.85
C THR A 27 1.12 4.19 5.12
N GLN A 28 0.44 4.95 5.97
CA GLN A 28 -0.08 4.44 7.23
C GLN A 28 -1.39 5.13 7.58
N GLY A 29 -2.11 4.55 8.52
CA GLY A 29 -3.35 5.13 9.03
C GLY A 29 -3.72 4.47 10.34
N ASP A 30 -4.40 5.22 11.21
CA ASP A 30 -4.82 4.71 12.51
C ASP A 30 -6.02 3.77 12.39
N THR A 31 -6.83 3.98 11.36
CA THR A 31 -7.99 3.13 11.09
C THR A 31 -7.89 2.59 9.68
N TRP A 32 -8.69 1.56 9.40
CA TRP A 32 -8.75 0.99 8.07
C TRP A 32 -9.17 2.02 7.02
N GLU A 33 -10.17 2.82 7.35
CA GLU A 33 -10.66 3.85 6.43
C GLU A 33 -9.59 4.91 6.13
N GLU A 34 -8.89 5.33 7.18
CA GLU A 34 -7.81 6.29 7.05
C GLU A 34 -6.68 5.73 6.19
N LEU A 35 -6.33 4.46 6.44
CA LEU A 35 -5.31 3.80 5.65
C LEU A 35 -5.68 3.79 4.17
N LEU A 36 -6.93 3.43 3.84
CA LEU A 36 -7.35 3.36 2.44
C LEU A 36 -7.32 4.73 1.77
N ALA A 37 -7.74 5.76 2.48
CA ALA A 37 -7.69 7.12 1.94
C ALA A 37 -6.26 7.56 1.67
N ASN A 38 -5.37 7.33 2.63
CA ASN A 38 -3.97 7.66 2.48
C ASN A 38 -3.31 6.84 1.39
N LEU A 39 -3.75 5.61 1.23
CA LEU A 39 -3.23 4.71 0.22
C LEU A 39 -3.53 5.22 -1.19
N HIS A 40 -4.74 5.66 -1.43
CA HIS A 40 -5.12 6.24 -2.72
C HIS A 40 -4.24 7.43 -3.06
N GLU A 41 -4.02 8.31 -2.11
CA GLU A 41 -3.16 9.47 -2.30
C GLU A 41 -1.72 9.07 -2.58
N ALA A 42 -1.23 8.11 -1.82
CA ALA A 42 0.14 7.64 -1.99
C ALA A 42 0.35 6.99 -3.35
N ILE A 43 -0.60 6.18 -3.78
CA ILE A 43 -0.51 5.51 -5.08
C ILE A 43 -0.54 6.52 -6.22
N GLU A 44 -1.42 7.50 -6.15
CA GLU A 44 -1.48 8.53 -7.17
C GLU A 44 -0.14 9.27 -7.31
N GLY A 45 0.49 9.58 -6.17
CA GLY A 45 1.80 10.20 -6.18
C GLY A 45 2.88 9.29 -6.74
N CYS A 46 2.83 8.02 -6.38
CA CYS A 46 3.83 7.05 -6.82
C CYS A 46 3.69 6.67 -8.30
N LEU A 47 2.49 6.76 -8.84
CA LEU A 47 2.27 6.43 -10.26
C LEU A 47 2.96 7.39 -11.22
N SER A 48 3.44 8.51 -10.73
CA SER A 48 4.24 9.40 -11.55
C SER A 48 5.66 8.85 -11.76
N VAL A 49 6.01 7.79 -11.02
CA VAL A 49 7.31 7.14 -11.09
C VAL A 49 7.16 5.82 -11.85
N GLU A 50 8.18 5.47 -12.63
CA GLU A 50 8.15 4.24 -13.37
C GLU A 50 8.12 3.03 -12.44
N VAL A 51 7.26 2.07 -12.77
CA VAL A 51 7.05 0.89 -11.96
C VAL A 51 8.18 -0.12 -12.14
N GLY A 52 8.67 -0.65 -11.03
CA GLY A 52 9.67 -1.70 -11.06
C GLY A 52 9.03 -3.08 -11.01
N GLN A 53 9.62 -3.96 -10.23
CA GLN A 53 9.14 -5.33 -10.08
C GLN A 53 8.19 -5.48 -8.93
N THR A 54 7.30 -6.46 -9.04
CA THR A 54 6.42 -6.82 -7.93
C THR A 54 7.04 -7.95 -7.13
N GLU A 55 6.84 -7.90 -5.82
CA GLU A 55 7.25 -8.94 -4.91
C GLU A 55 6.06 -9.39 -4.06
N SER A 56 6.13 -10.59 -3.55
CA SER A 56 5.08 -11.13 -2.70
C SER A 56 5.56 -11.26 -1.27
N PHE A 57 4.66 -10.96 -0.33
CA PHE A 57 4.92 -11.11 1.09
C PHE A 57 3.90 -12.10 1.66
N PRO A 58 4.30 -13.33 1.92
CA PRO A 58 3.35 -14.41 2.18
C PRO A 58 2.59 -14.33 3.50
N THR A 59 3.05 -13.54 4.45
CA THR A 59 2.44 -13.50 5.78
C THR A 59 1.53 -12.33 6.03
N ASP A 60 1.43 -11.40 5.10
CA ASP A 60 0.67 -10.17 5.29
C ASP A 60 -0.58 -10.14 4.43
N ARG A 61 -1.47 -9.23 4.76
CA ARG A 61 -2.67 -9.03 3.95
C ARG A 61 -2.30 -8.43 2.62
N VAL A 62 -2.89 -8.93 1.56
CA VAL A 62 -2.65 -8.43 0.21
C VAL A 62 -3.96 -7.89 -0.34
N LEU A 63 -3.93 -6.65 -0.79
CA LEU A 63 -5.08 -5.99 -1.40
C LEU A 63 -4.76 -5.63 -2.84
N GLU A 64 -5.80 -5.56 -3.65
CA GLU A 64 -5.70 -4.98 -4.98
C GLU A 64 -6.55 -3.73 -5.01
N ILE A 65 -5.98 -2.63 -5.45
CA ILE A 65 -6.68 -1.37 -5.53
C ILE A 65 -6.77 -0.94 -6.98
N ALA A 66 -8.00 -0.64 -7.41
CA ALA A 66 -8.22 -0.14 -8.75
C ALA A 66 -7.87 1.34 -8.81
N VAL A 67 -7.04 1.70 -9.71
CA VAL A 67 -6.61 3.08 -9.90
C VAL A 67 -6.73 3.51 -11.35
#